data_471904fd7d05edf25626b84e8c71abb1
#
_entry.id   471904fd7d05edf25626b84e8c71abb1
#
_cell.length_a   1.000
_cell.length_b   1.000
_cell.length_c   1.000
_cell.angle_alpha   90.00
_cell.angle_beta   90.00
_cell.angle_gamma   90.00
#
_symmetry.space_group_name_H-M   'P 1'
#
loop_
_entity.id
_entity.type
_entity.pdbx_description
1 polymer ?
#
loop_
_entity_poly.entity_id
_entity_poly.type
_entity_poly.pdbx_seq_one_letter_code
_entity_poly.pdbx_strand_id
1 'polypeptide(L)'
;LNVMKKLKTITGIALMTLFGFASCQSEVDNEQGQNPNTNAANSTTANNLKRTSMYDGSSDDFLDGTSCSSIILPASARVNGTQVTLFSQVNYQQVISILGQYNNDQDSVVLQFPLKVKLSNYTEVNVSNQTEYNAIINACSSAQSSGQNAISSVKISFPITILTYNLSVQQTGSVVITSEQQLYTYMTNISSTELFSVNYPMSVTTSDGSKTTISSDAELQATIVASLKTEATKDEAAQNSKKLETIMVNGKFKVESFVSSGVNSATNYKDFTIDFANDWSVKAVNNLNTTVNGTYAVSSQIEVFLKLNFTSNASFSLLNNDWKVTSFNATTISLQSSTNAAATLVLKQI
;
A
#
# COMPACT_ATOMS: atom_id res chain seq x y z
N LEU A 1 0.34 -51.77 13.75
CA LEU A 1 -1.06 -51.34 13.44
C LEU A 1 -1.39 -49.92 13.91
N ASN A 2 -0.77 -49.43 15.01
CA ASN A 2 -1.06 -48.12 15.54
C ASN A 2 -0.41 -46.94 14.78
N VAL A 3 0.68 -47.16 14.04
CA VAL A 3 1.39 -46.12 13.28
C VAL A 3 0.61 -45.82 11.99
N MET A 4 0.02 -46.79 11.33
CA MET A 4 -0.79 -46.58 10.12
C MET A 4 -2.14 -45.86 10.40
N LYS A 5 -2.71 -46.03 11.59
CA LYS A 5 -3.91 -45.26 12.01
C LYS A 5 -3.60 -43.78 12.23
N LYS A 6 -2.46 -43.46 12.83
CA LYS A 6 -2.01 -42.06 13.03
C LYS A 6 -1.68 -41.37 11.70
N LEU A 7 -1.08 -42.08 10.76
CA LEU A 7 -0.77 -41.55 9.42
C LEU A 7 -2.03 -41.21 8.62
N LYS A 8 -3.07 -42.07 8.67
CA LYS A 8 -4.36 -41.79 8.00
C LYS A 8 -5.10 -40.60 8.62
N THR A 9 -4.99 -40.41 9.92
CA THR A 9 -5.61 -39.25 10.61
C THR A 9 -4.92 -37.95 10.28
N ILE A 10 -3.57 -37.93 10.19
CA ILE A 10 -2.79 -36.75 9.81
C ILE A 10 -3.04 -36.39 8.34
N THR A 11 -3.13 -37.38 7.44
CA THR A 11 -3.43 -37.11 6.03
C THR A 11 -4.87 -36.60 5.83
N GLY A 12 -5.82 -37.07 6.65
CA GLY A 12 -7.20 -36.56 6.61
C GLY A 12 -7.33 -35.12 7.12
N ILE A 13 -6.57 -34.75 8.14
CA ILE A 13 -6.56 -33.38 8.67
C ILE A 13 -5.82 -32.43 7.72
N ALA A 14 -4.71 -32.86 7.12
CA ALA A 14 -3.98 -32.07 6.12
C ALA A 14 -4.80 -31.82 4.84
N LEU A 15 -5.67 -32.79 4.46
CA LEU A 15 -6.55 -32.62 3.30
C LEU A 15 -7.75 -31.70 3.60
N MET A 16 -8.25 -31.67 4.85
CA MET A 16 -9.32 -30.76 5.25
C MET A 16 -8.86 -29.30 5.39
N THR A 17 -7.60 -29.05 5.71
CA THR A 17 -7.07 -27.67 5.78
C THR A 17 -6.81 -27.06 4.40
N LEU A 18 -6.66 -27.87 3.34
CA LEU A 18 -6.47 -27.38 1.96
C LEU A 18 -7.79 -26.93 1.29
N PHE A 19 -8.95 -27.30 1.83
CA PHE A 19 -10.25 -26.88 1.28
C PHE A 19 -10.86 -25.66 1.99
N GLY A 20 -10.21 -25.14 3.05
CA GLY A 20 -10.72 -24.00 3.83
C GLY A 20 -10.44 -22.63 3.22
N PHE A 21 -9.65 -22.50 2.16
CA PHE A 21 -9.31 -21.23 1.53
C PHE A 21 -9.96 -20.99 0.17
N ALA A 22 -10.89 -21.84 -0.24
CA ALA A 22 -11.63 -21.67 -1.49
C ALA A 22 -13.01 -21.02 -1.32
N SER A 23 -13.23 -20.27 -0.24
CA SER A 23 -14.49 -19.57 -0.01
C SER A 23 -14.34 -18.05 -0.12
N CYS A 24 -13.70 -17.60 -1.21
CA CYS A 24 -14.15 -16.40 -1.90
C CYS A 24 -14.72 -16.88 -3.24
N GLN A 25 -15.88 -17.47 -3.20
CA GLN A 25 -16.70 -17.52 -4.40
C GLN A 25 -17.07 -16.07 -4.69
N SER A 26 -16.44 -15.51 -5.72
CA SER A 26 -17.08 -14.46 -6.50
C SER A 26 -18.49 -14.98 -6.79
N GLU A 27 -19.50 -14.28 -6.28
CA GLU A 27 -20.86 -14.51 -6.76
C GLU A 27 -20.79 -14.45 -8.27
N VAL A 28 -21.25 -15.51 -8.91
CA VAL A 28 -21.37 -15.53 -10.37
C VAL A 28 -22.41 -14.48 -10.67
N ASP A 29 -21.96 -13.35 -11.24
CA ASP A 29 -22.87 -12.34 -11.73
C ASP A 29 -23.89 -13.02 -12.62
N ASN A 30 -25.16 -12.93 -12.26
CA ASN A 30 -26.24 -13.24 -13.17
C ASN A 30 -26.26 -12.15 -14.24
N GLU A 31 -25.35 -12.27 -15.22
CA GLU A 31 -25.38 -11.45 -16.42
C GLU A 31 -26.70 -11.76 -17.17
N GLN A 32 -27.68 -10.90 -16.94
CA GLN A 32 -28.95 -11.00 -17.67
C GLN A 32 -28.79 -10.30 -19.02
N GLY A 33 -28.48 -11.05 -20.04
CA GLY A 33 -28.42 -10.55 -21.40
C GLY A 33 -27.82 -11.54 -22.39
N GLN A 34 -28.19 -11.48 -23.67
CA GLN A 34 -27.61 -12.26 -24.75
C GLN A 34 -26.23 -11.73 -25.17
N ASN A 35 -25.87 -10.51 -24.75
CA ASN A 35 -24.56 -9.92 -24.94
C ASN A 35 -23.72 -10.20 -23.68
N PRO A 36 -22.56 -10.89 -23.76
CA PRO A 36 -21.73 -11.24 -22.62
C PRO A 36 -21.17 -10.04 -21.87
N ASN A 37 -21.26 -8.83 -22.43
CA ASN A 37 -20.81 -7.57 -21.82
C ASN A 37 -21.99 -6.71 -21.35
N THR A 38 -23.21 -7.25 -21.23
CA THR A 38 -24.39 -6.49 -20.76
C THR A 38 -24.55 -6.66 -19.26
N ASN A 39 -24.55 -5.57 -18.53
CA ASN A 39 -24.52 -5.51 -17.08
C ASN A 39 -25.77 -4.83 -16.49
N ALA A 40 -26.23 -5.31 -15.35
CA ALA A 40 -27.23 -4.64 -14.53
C ALA A 40 -26.57 -3.57 -13.63
N ALA A 41 -27.39 -2.65 -13.10
CA ALA A 41 -26.95 -1.59 -12.18
C ALA A 41 -26.26 -2.10 -10.90
N ASN A 42 -26.56 -3.33 -10.45
CA ASN A 42 -25.99 -3.97 -9.27
C ASN A 42 -24.94 -5.03 -9.58
N SER A 43 -24.46 -5.10 -10.83
CA SER A 43 -23.42 -6.06 -11.22
C SER A 43 -22.06 -5.73 -10.61
N THR A 44 -21.16 -6.70 -10.57
CA THR A 44 -19.76 -6.49 -10.18
C THR A 44 -19.08 -5.46 -11.07
N THR A 45 -19.32 -5.47 -12.37
CA THR A 45 -18.79 -4.48 -13.31
C THR A 45 -19.27 -3.07 -12.96
N ALA A 46 -20.58 -2.88 -12.65
CA ALA A 46 -21.11 -1.58 -12.22
C ALA A 46 -20.43 -1.10 -10.93
N ASN A 47 -20.29 -1.98 -9.94
CA ASN A 47 -19.63 -1.66 -8.68
C ASN A 47 -18.13 -1.32 -8.89
N ASN A 48 -17.43 -2.07 -9.72
CA ASN A 48 -16.03 -1.81 -10.04
C ASN A 48 -15.84 -0.47 -10.76
N LEU A 49 -16.64 -0.19 -11.77
CA LEU A 49 -16.62 1.10 -12.48
C LEU A 49 -16.95 2.27 -11.55
N LYS A 50 -17.91 2.10 -10.66
CA LYS A 50 -18.24 3.10 -9.64
C LYS A 50 -17.05 3.33 -8.71
N ARG A 51 -16.44 2.28 -8.17
CA ARG A 51 -15.33 2.37 -7.21
C ARG A 51 -14.04 2.89 -7.84
N THR A 52 -13.72 2.52 -9.08
CA THR A 52 -12.55 3.04 -9.81
C THR A 52 -12.72 4.50 -10.25
N SER A 53 -13.94 5.02 -10.19
CA SER A 53 -14.25 6.41 -10.50
C SER A 53 -14.61 7.27 -9.28
N MET A 54 -14.50 6.72 -8.06
CA MET A 54 -14.57 7.51 -6.83
C MET A 54 -13.38 8.46 -6.75
N TYR A 55 -13.57 9.59 -6.06
CA TYR A 55 -12.48 10.51 -5.81
C TYR A 55 -11.41 9.85 -4.94
N ASP A 56 -10.17 9.86 -5.41
CA ASP A 56 -9.00 9.33 -4.73
C ASP A 56 -8.37 10.44 -3.89
N GLY A 57 -8.46 10.31 -2.56
CA GLY A 57 -7.89 11.24 -1.59
C GLY A 57 -6.44 10.98 -1.22
N SER A 58 -5.82 9.93 -1.73
CA SER A 58 -4.50 9.44 -1.28
C SER A 58 -3.35 10.45 -1.39
N SER A 59 -3.53 11.53 -2.14
CA SER A 59 -2.47 12.53 -2.37
C SER A 59 -2.06 13.31 -1.11
N ASP A 60 -2.87 13.32 -0.07
CA ASP A 60 -2.63 14.01 1.21
C ASP A 60 -2.80 13.11 2.45
N ASP A 61 -2.71 11.78 2.29
CA ASP A 61 -2.75 10.80 3.39
C ASP A 61 -1.72 11.08 4.51
N PHE A 62 -0.56 11.64 4.16
CA PHE A 62 0.45 12.06 5.14
C PHE A 62 -0.03 13.23 6.02
N LEU A 63 -1.07 13.96 5.60
CA LEU A 63 -1.64 15.10 6.29
C LEU A 63 -2.89 14.71 7.08
N ASP A 64 -3.75 13.89 6.48
CA ASP A 64 -5.07 13.58 7.04
C ASP A 64 -5.27 12.12 7.45
N GLY A 65 -4.38 11.24 7.04
CA GLY A 65 -4.37 9.83 7.43
C GLY A 65 -5.43 8.96 6.73
N THR A 66 -6.05 9.44 5.63
CA THR A 66 -7.12 8.69 4.96
C THR A 66 -7.24 8.96 3.46
N SER A 67 -7.20 7.91 2.65
CA SER A 67 -7.37 8.00 1.19
C SER A 67 -8.80 8.24 0.72
N CYS A 68 -9.80 8.24 1.61
CA CYS A 68 -11.20 8.40 1.19
C CYS A 68 -11.70 9.85 1.23
N SER A 69 -10.83 10.77 1.61
CA SER A 69 -11.09 12.21 1.57
C SER A 69 -9.80 12.97 1.32
N SER A 70 -9.91 14.22 0.89
CA SER A 70 -8.77 15.15 0.81
C SER A 70 -9.13 16.47 1.43
N ILE A 71 -8.15 17.12 2.04
CA ILE A 71 -8.28 18.48 2.54
C ILE A 71 -8.25 19.46 1.36
N ILE A 72 -9.27 20.30 1.27
CA ILE A 72 -9.32 21.36 0.26
C ILE A 72 -8.50 22.55 0.74
N LEU A 73 -7.48 22.89 -0.04
CA LEU A 73 -6.60 24.02 0.27
C LEU A 73 -7.25 25.37 -0.07
N PRO A 74 -6.94 26.45 0.67
CA PRO A 74 -5.92 26.52 1.71
C PRO A 74 -6.35 25.89 3.04
N ALA A 75 -5.39 25.32 3.76
CA ALA A 75 -5.58 24.75 5.09
C ALA A 75 -4.35 24.99 5.97
N SER A 76 -4.50 24.83 7.28
CA SER A 76 -3.38 24.94 8.23
C SER A 76 -3.31 23.71 9.11
N ALA A 77 -2.09 23.30 9.43
CA ALA A 77 -1.83 22.18 10.34
C ALA A 77 -0.63 22.50 11.24
N ARG A 78 -0.53 21.79 12.35
CA ARG A 78 0.68 21.75 13.17
C ARG A 78 1.33 20.39 12.98
N VAL A 79 2.53 20.37 12.41
CA VAL A 79 3.29 19.17 12.05
C VAL A 79 4.50 19.07 12.98
N ASN A 80 4.58 18.06 13.81
CA ASN A 80 5.63 17.91 14.86
C ASN A 80 5.83 19.22 15.66
N GLY A 81 4.73 19.86 16.04
CA GLY A 81 4.73 21.11 16.77
C GLY A 81 4.96 22.38 15.93
N THR A 82 5.37 22.26 14.66
CA THR A 82 5.61 23.37 13.74
C THR A 82 4.33 23.78 13.01
N GLN A 83 3.98 25.07 13.05
CA GLN A 83 2.83 25.60 12.30
C GLN A 83 3.14 25.65 10.81
N VAL A 84 2.28 25.03 9.99
CA VAL A 84 2.37 25.04 8.52
C VAL A 84 1.05 25.56 7.95
N THR A 85 1.13 26.47 6.98
CA THR A 85 -0.03 26.90 6.18
C THR A 85 0.16 26.41 4.75
N LEU A 86 -0.81 25.67 4.27
CA LEU A 86 -0.84 25.03 2.97
C LEU A 86 -1.73 25.83 2.04
N PHE A 87 -1.15 26.59 1.10
CA PHE A 87 -1.91 27.34 0.09
C PHE A 87 -2.18 26.51 -1.16
N SER A 88 -1.29 25.55 -1.45
CA SER A 88 -1.39 24.65 -2.61
C SER A 88 -0.60 23.37 -2.33
N GLN A 89 -0.71 22.39 -3.20
CA GLN A 89 0.03 21.12 -3.11
C GLN A 89 1.57 21.29 -3.13
N VAL A 90 2.10 22.41 -3.62
CA VAL A 90 3.54 22.70 -3.54
C VAL A 90 4.02 22.75 -2.08
N ASN A 91 3.16 23.15 -1.16
CA ASN A 91 3.49 23.20 0.28
C ASN A 91 3.53 21.80 0.93
N TYR A 92 3.06 20.75 0.26
CA TYR A 92 3.12 19.37 0.78
C TYR A 92 4.55 18.92 1.03
N GLN A 93 5.52 19.37 0.22
CA GLN A 93 6.93 19.04 0.44
C GLN A 93 7.47 19.57 1.78
N GLN A 94 6.95 20.70 2.27
CA GLN A 94 7.30 21.20 3.59
C GLN A 94 6.84 20.27 4.71
N VAL A 95 5.61 19.77 4.61
CA VAL A 95 5.07 18.78 5.58
C VAL A 95 5.87 17.49 5.54
N ILE A 96 6.06 16.92 4.34
CA ILE A 96 6.82 15.69 4.13
C ILE A 96 8.25 15.82 4.66
N SER A 97 8.89 17.00 4.48
CA SER A 97 10.24 17.26 5.00
C SER A 97 10.28 17.30 6.54
N ILE A 98 9.24 17.82 7.19
CA ILE A 98 9.15 17.82 8.66
C ILE A 98 8.93 16.40 9.19
N LEU A 99 8.01 15.64 8.57
CA LEU A 99 7.71 14.26 8.93
C LEU A 99 8.89 13.30 8.65
N GLY A 100 9.69 13.57 7.62
CA GLY A 100 10.84 12.76 7.26
C GLY A 100 12.16 13.19 7.92
N GLN A 101 12.13 14.12 8.90
CA GLN A 101 13.35 14.60 9.56
C GLN A 101 14.01 13.51 10.40
N TYR A 102 13.21 12.67 11.03
CA TYR A 102 13.63 11.52 11.83
C TYR A 102 12.86 10.27 11.41
N ASN A 103 13.39 9.10 11.69
CA ASN A 103 12.81 7.84 11.20
C ASN A 103 11.97 7.08 12.23
N ASN A 104 11.99 7.43 13.51
CA ASN A 104 11.21 6.74 14.55
C ASN A 104 10.58 7.67 15.57
N ASP A 105 10.56 8.95 15.31
CA ASP A 105 9.80 9.87 16.13
C ASP A 105 8.29 9.60 15.98
N GLN A 106 7.53 10.03 16.96
CA GLN A 106 6.09 9.96 16.88
C GLN A 106 5.57 11.14 16.08
N ASP A 107 5.53 11.00 14.76
CA ASP A 107 4.96 11.99 13.88
C ASP A 107 3.56 12.40 14.32
N SER A 108 3.34 13.70 14.33
CA SER A 108 2.09 14.31 14.73
C SER A 108 1.65 15.35 13.72
N VAL A 109 0.48 15.14 13.14
CA VAL A 109 -0.22 16.13 12.33
C VAL A 109 -1.53 16.52 13.04
N VAL A 110 -1.67 17.77 13.38
CA VAL A 110 -2.86 18.33 14.01
C VAL A 110 -3.47 19.36 13.08
N LEU A 111 -4.58 19.01 12.45
CA LEU A 111 -5.33 19.89 11.55
C LEU A 111 -5.93 21.08 12.32
N GLN A 112 -5.99 22.23 11.69
CA GLN A 112 -6.64 23.41 12.25
C GLN A 112 -7.98 23.66 11.59
N PHE A 113 -8.99 23.83 12.39
CA PHE A 113 -10.36 24.06 11.95
C PHE A 113 -10.75 25.55 12.02
N PRO A 114 -11.72 26.00 11.21
CA PRO A 114 -12.47 25.22 10.23
C PRO A 114 -11.67 24.91 8.97
N LEU A 115 -11.99 23.79 8.32
CA LEU A 115 -11.42 23.40 7.03
C LEU A 115 -12.51 22.82 6.11
N LYS A 116 -12.19 22.63 4.83
CA LYS A 116 -13.03 21.97 3.86
C LYS A 116 -12.44 20.62 3.46
N VAL A 117 -13.28 19.63 3.29
CA VAL A 117 -12.90 18.27 2.89
C VAL A 117 -13.69 17.87 1.66
N LYS A 118 -13.04 17.26 0.68
CA LYS A 118 -13.66 16.60 -0.46
C LYS A 118 -13.72 15.12 -0.20
N LEU A 119 -14.90 14.54 -0.24
CA LEU A 119 -15.17 13.13 0.00
C LEU A 119 -15.01 12.30 -1.28
N SER A 120 -14.89 10.98 -1.14
CA SER A 120 -14.77 10.03 -2.25
C SER A 120 -15.97 10.05 -3.22
N ASN A 121 -17.13 10.55 -2.80
CA ASN A 121 -18.30 10.77 -3.65
C ASN A 121 -18.33 12.16 -4.32
N TYR A 122 -17.21 12.89 -4.33
CA TYR A 122 -17.05 14.27 -4.85
C TYR A 122 -17.76 15.36 -4.06
N THR A 123 -18.45 15.02 -2.96
CA THR A 123 -19.10 16.05 -2.12
C THR A 123 -18.05 16.81 -1.32
N GLU A 124 -18.18 18.14 -1.29
CA GLU A 124 -17.37 19.01 -0.43
C GLU A 124 -18.14 19.33 0.85
N VAL A 125 -17.52 19.17 2.00
CA VAL A 125 -18.10 19.45 3.31
C VAL A 125 -17.24 20.41 4.10
N ASN A 126 -17.87 21.34 4.83
CA ASN A 126 -17.18 22.17 5.82
C ASN A 126 -17.09 21.38 7.13
N VAL A 127 -15.91 21.38 7.73
CA VAL A 127 -15.62 20.70 8.98
C VAL A 127 -15.17 21.74 10.00
N SER A 128 -15.91 21.86 11.08
CA SER A 128 -15.71 22.93 12.06
C SER A 128 -14.82 22.52 13.25
N ASN A 129 -14.64 21.23 13.46
CA ASN A 129 -13.91 20.68 14.60
C ASN A 129 -13.45 19.24 14.39
N GLN A 130 -12.59 18.76 15.29
CA GLN A 130 -12.04 17.41 15.26
C GLN A 130 -13.12 16.31 15.36
N THR A 131 -14.21 16.53 16.07
CA THR A 131 -15.29 15.54 16.23
C THR A 131 -15.99 15.28 14.89
N GLU A 132 -16.29 16.33 14.14
CA GLU A 132 -16.87 16.21 12.80
C GLU A 132 -15.89 15.53 11.85
N TYR A 133 -14.60 15.86 11.95
CA TYR A 133 -13.56 15.21 11.15
C TYR A 133 -13.45 13.72 11.46
N ASN A 134 -13.45 13.34 12.75
CA ASN A 134 -13.41 11.95 13.17
C ASN A 134 -14.63 11.14 12.66
N ALA A 135 -15.79 11.78 12.51
CA ALA A 135 -16.95 11.11 11.91
C ALA A 135 -16.70 10.73 10.43
N ILE A 136 -16.00 11.59 9.67
CA ILE A 136 -15.58 11.29 8.30
C ILE A 136 -14.60 10.10 8.29
N ILE A 137 -13.57 10.12 9.14
CA ILE A 137 -12.58 9.04 9.23
C ILE A 137 -13.24 7.70 9.58
N ASN A 138 -14.21 7.70 10.52
CA ASN A 138 -14.94 6.49 10.89
C ASN A 138 -15.82 5.96 9.73
N ALA A 139 -16.44 6.85 8.97
CA ALA A 139 -17.21 6.46 7.77
C ALA A 139 -16.28 5.87 6.70
N CYS A 140 -15.09 6.43 6.50
CA CYS A 140 -14.05 5.92 5.62
C CYS A 140 -13.61 4.51 6.01
N SER A 141 -13.29 4.29 7.28
CA SER A 141 -12.88 2.98 7.80
C SER A 141 -13.99 1.93 7.64
N SER A 142 -15.24 2.33 7.80
CA SER A 142 -16.40 1.46 7.58
C SER A 142 -16.58 1.10 6.10
N ALA A 143 -16.39 2.05 5.19
CA ALA A 143 -16.43 1.81 3.75
C ALA A 143 -15.30 0.86 3.31
N GLN A 144 -14.09 1.06 3.83
CA GLN A 144 -12.95 0.18 3.57
C GLN A 144 -13.21 -1.25 4.06
N SER A 145 -13.70 -1.40 5.30
CA SER A 145 -13.98 -2.70 5.90
C SER A 145 -15.07 -3.47 5.16
N SER A 146 -16.01 -2.77 4.52
CA SER A 146 -17.08 -3.36 3.70
C SER A 146 -16.73 -3.50 2.22
N GLY A 147 -15.51 -3.15 1.82
CA GLY A 147 -15.06 -3.20 0.43
C GLY A 147 -15.77 -2.21 -0.50
N GLN A 148 -16.25 -1.09 0.05
CA GLN A 148 -16.94 -0.03 -0.69
C GLN A 148 -16.09 1.24 -0.90
N ASN A 149 -14.82 1.20 -0.52
CA ASN A 149 -13.86 2.28 -0.74
C ASN A 149 -13.48 2.42 -2.23
N ALA A 150 -12.87 3.54 -2.58
CA ALA A 150 -12.29 3.76 -3.90
C ALA A 150 -11.26 2.68 -4.27
N ILE A 151 -11.14 2.41 -5.56
CA ILE A 151 -10.07 1.58 -6.13
C ILE A 151 -9.11 2.55 -6.83
N SER A 152 -8.05 2.94 -6.12
CA SER A 152 -7.03 3.88 -6.62
C SER A 152 -5.97 3.20 -7.50
N SER A 153 -5.82 1.87 -7.36
CA SER A 153 -4.81 1.08 -8.05
C SER A 153 -5.05 0.90 -9.56
N VAL A 154 -6.23 1.25 -10.06
CA VAL A 154 -6.58 1.21 -11.49
C VAL A 154 -7.24 2.52 -11.88
N LYS A 155 -6.63 3.26 -12.81
CA LYS A 155 -7.16 4.53 -13.35
C LYS A 155 -7.63 4.33 -14.79
N ILE A 156 -8.88 4.63 -15.06
CA ILE A 156 -9.48 4.54 -16.39
C ILE A 156 -9.01 5.73 -17.23
N SER A 157 -8.60 5.47 -18.47
CA SER A 157 -8.27 6.52 -19.45
C SER A 157 -9.54 6.97 -20.16
N PHE A 158 -9.91 8.22 -19.99
CA PHE A 158 -11.07 8.82 -20.66
C PHE A 158 -10.71 9.44 -22.01
N PRO A 159 -11.67 9.61 -22.97
CA PRO A 159 -13.09 9.23 -22.82
C PRO A 159 -13.36 7.73 -22.99
N ILE A 160 -14.43 7.24 -22.38
CA ILE A 160 -15.01 5.92 -22.63
C ILE A 160 -16.46 6.08 -23.06
N THR A 161 -17.02 5.08 -23.74
CA THR A 161 -18.43 5.06 -24.14
C THR A 161 -19.15 3.93 -23.41
N ILE A 162 -20.28 4.26 -22.81
CA ILE A 162 -21.22 3.30 -22.23
C ILE A 162 -22.40 3.15 -23.18
N LEU A 163 -22.69 1.92 -23.58
CA LEU A 163 -23.89 1.59 -24.35
C LEU A 163 -25.03 1.26 -23.37
N THR A 164 -26.22 1.74 -23.65
CA THR A 164 -27.40 1.54 -22.79
C THR A 164 -28.40 0.62 -23.46
N TYR A 165 -29.09 -0.20 -22.64
CA TYR A 165 -30.05 -1.19 -23.11
C TYR A 165 -31.28 -1.21 -22.20
N ASN A 166 -32.42 -1.60 -22.75
CA ASN A 166 -33.59 -1.96 -21.95
C ASN A 166 -33.46 -3.40 -21.42
N LEU A 167 -34.38 -3.81 -20.55
CA LEU A 167 -34.40 -5.18 -19.99
C LEU A 167 -34.61 -6.30 -21.03
N SER A 168 -35.02 -5.95 -22.26
CA SER A 168 -35.10 -6.89 -23.39
C SER A 168 -33.81 -6.91 -24.21
N VAL A 169 -32.73 -6.33 -23.69
CA VAL A 169 -31.39 -6.28 -24.31
C VAL A 169 -31.39 -5.54 -25.66
N GLN A 170 -32.34 -4.65 -25.88
CA GLN A 170 -32.34 -3.77 -27.05
C GLN A 170 -31.56 -2.51 -26.72
N GLN A 171 -30.59 -2.14 -27.52
CA GLN A 171 -29.81 -0.92 -27.34
C GLN A 171 -30.73 0.30 -27.43
N THR A 172 -30.71 1.14 -26.41
CA THR A 172 -31.50 2.38 -26.30
C THR A 172 -30.70 3.63 -26.61
N GLY A 173 -29.36 3.56 -26.49
CA GLY A 173 -28.48 4.68 -26.73
C GLY A 173 -27.03 4.43 -26.36
N SER A 174 -26.29 5.53 -26.20
CA SER A 174 -24.93 5.53 -25.69
C SER A 174 -24.62 6.84 -24.96
N VAL A 175 -23.72 6.77 -23.99
CA VAL A 175 -23.24 7.92 -23.21
C VAL A 175 -21.72 7.98 -23.27
N VAL A 176 -21.19 9.12 -23.71
CA VAL A 176 -19.74 9.36 -23.67
C VAL A 176 -19.37 9.95 -22.30
N ILE A 177 -18.51 9.26 -21.60
CA ILE A 177 -18.00 9.65 -20.28
C ILE A 177 -16.60 10.22 -20.48
N THR A 178 -16.37 11.43 -19.98
CA THR A 178 -15.10 12.18 -20.20
C THR A 178 -14.27 12.37 -18.92
N SER A 179 -14.79 11.96 -17.76
CA SER A 179 -14.06 12.07 -16.47
C SER A 179 -14.51 11.02 -15.45
N GLU A 180 -13.66 10.79 -14.45
CA GLU A 180 -13.97 9.93 -13.29
C GLU A 180 -15.28 10.38 -12.62
N GLN A 181 -15.44 11.67 -12.35
CA GLN A 181 -16.65 12.19 -11.70
C GLN A 181 -17.91 11.94 -12.52
N GLN A 182 -17.85 12.05 -13.85
CA GLN A 182 -18.97 11.68 -14.70
C GLN A 182 -19.30 10.19 -14.63
N LEU A 183 -18.27 9.33 -14.64
CA LEU A 183 -18.46 7.89 -14.51
C LEU A 183 -19.07 7.53 -13.15
N TYR A 184 -18.52 8.09 -12.07
CA TYR A 184 -19.08 7.91 -10.73
C TYR A 184 -20.57 8.32 -10.66
N THR A 185 -20.88 9.49 -11.20
CA THR A 185 -22.27 10.02 -11.22
C THR A 185 -23.19 9.12 -12.03
N TYR A 186 -22.74 8.66 -13.21
CA TYR A 186 -23.50 7.76 -14.06
C TYR A 186 -23.77 6.42 -13.35
N MET A 187 -22.74 5.77 -12.82
CA MET A 187 -22.87 4.48 -12.14
C MET A 187 -23.68 4.56 -10.83
N THR A 188 -23.71 5.72 -10.19
CA THR A 188 -24.51 5.93 -8.98
C THR A 188 -26.00 6.11 -9.31
N ASN A 189 -26.32 6.66 -10.47
CA ASN A 189 -27.69 7.03 -10.87
C ASN A 189 -28.31 6.09 -11.92
N ILE A 190 -27.59 5.06 -12.36
CA ILE A 190 -28.12 4.09 -13.32
C ILE A 190 -29.37 3.41 -12.76
N SER A 191 -30.43 3.35 -13.58
CA SER A 191 -31.70 2.77 -13.18
C SER A 191 -31.63 1.24 -13.07
N SER A 192 -32.33 0.66 -12.10
CA SER A 192 -32.51 -0.80 -12.02
C SER A 192 -33.28 -1.40 -13.21
N THR A 193 -33.91 -0.57 -14.04
CA THR A 193 -34.59 -0.96 -15.26
C THR A 193 -33.77 -0.77 -16.53
N GLU A 194 -32.50 -0.36 -16.39
CA GLU A 194 -31.55 -0.15 -17.46
C GLU A 194 -30.40 -1.14 -17.35
N LEU A 195 -29.99 -1.69 -18.50
CA LEU A 195 -28.74 -2.45 -18.62
C LEU A 195 -27.73 -1.60 -19.38
N PHE A 196 -26.45 -1.85 -19.13
CA PHE A 196 -25.36 -1.16 -19.81
C PHE A 196 -24.26 -2.12 -20.25
N SER A 197 -23.43 -1.68 -21.18
CA SER A 197 -22.12 -2.29 -21.44
C SER A 197 -21.07 -1.23 -21.70
N VAL A 198 -19.84 -1.51 -21.33
CA VAL A 198 -18.70 -0.70 -21.75
C VAL A 198 -18.41 -0.99 -23.22
N ASN A 199 -18.23 0.05 -24.01
CA ASN A 199 -17.82 -0.10 -25.41
C ASN A 199 -16.29 -0.33 -25.45
N TYR A 200 -15.89 -1.57 -25.41
CA TYR A 200 -14.49 -1.97 -25.46
C TYR A 200 -13.89 -1.81 -26.88
N PRO A 201 -12.53 -1.66 -27.03
CA PRO A 201 -11.56 -1.67 -25.94
C PRO A 201 -11.47 -0.33 -25.20
N MET A 202 -11.09 -0.38 -23.90
CA MET A 202 -10.70 0.80 -23.15
C MET A 202 -9.28 0.62 -22.57
N SER A 203 -8.64 1.73 -22.17
CA SER A 203 -7.31 1.69 -21.56
C SER A 203 -7.39 2.03 -20.09
N VAL A 204 -6.59 1.34 -19.29
CA VAL A 204 -6.39 1.64 -17.87
C VAL A 204 -4.91 1.81 -17.56
N THR A 205 -4.61 2.55 -16.49
CA THR A 205 -3.25 2.66 -15.92
C THR A 205 -3.27 2.06 -14.53
N THR A 206 -2.40 1.10 -14.25
CA THR A 206 -2.24 0.47 -12.95
C THR A 206 -1.28 1.24 -12.05
N SER A 207 -1.26 0.96 -10.74
CA SER A 207 -0.48 1.70 -9.73
C SER A 207 1.04 1.62 -9.93
N ASP A 208 1.54 0.72 -10.79
CA ASP A 208 2.94 0.66 -11.24
C ASP A 208 3.24 1.56 -12.45
N GLY A 209 2.22 2.29 -12.95
CA GLY A 209 2.31 3.15 -14.13
C GLY A 209 2.13 2.42 -15.46
N SER A 210 1.91 1.11 -15.46
CA SER A 210 1.71 0.32 -16.67
C SER A 210 0.35 0.64 -17.30
N LYS A 211 0.33 0.83 -18.62
CA LYS A 211 -0.91 0.99 -19.39
C LYS A 211 -1.32 -0.35 -19.98
N THR A 212 -2.56 -0.73 -19.75
CA THR A 212 -3.14 -1.98 -20.24
C THR A 212 -4.41 -1.68 -21.02
N THR A 213 -4.60 -2.36 -22.15
CA THR A 213 -5.84 -2.33 -22.92
C THR A 213 -6.76 -3.43 -22.40
N ILE A 214 -7.99 -3.07 -22.08
CA ILE A 214 -9.03 -3.95 -21.55
C ILE A 214 -10.05 -4.17 -22.66
N SER A 215 -10.38 -5.42 -22.95
CA SER A 215 -11.24 -5.82 -24.04
C SER A 215 -12.56 -6.48 -23.58
N SER A 216 -12.74 -6.68 -22.27
CA SER A 216 -13.96 -7.27 -21.69
C SER A 216 -14.10 -6.94 -20.21
N ASP A 217 -15.33 -7.13 -19.68
CA ASP A 217 -15.62 -7.01 -18.23
C ASP A 217 -14.79 -7.98 -17.40
N ALA A 218 -14.60 -9.22 -17.88
CA ALA A 218 -13.79 -10.23 -17.21
C ALA A 218 -12.31 -9.80 -17.11
N GLU A 219 -11.77 -9.17 -18.15
CA GLU A 219 -10.41 -8.64 -18.15
C GLU A 219 -10.27 -7.41 -17.23
N LEU A 220 -11.28 -6.53 -17.19
CA LEU A 220 -11.35 -5.43 -16.23
C LEU A 220 -11.33 -5.95 -14.79
N GLN A 221 -12.17 -6.93 -14.47
CA GLN A 221 -12.23 -7.57 -13.16
C GLN A 221 -10.90 -8.19 -12.77
N ALA A 222 -10.27 -8.95 -13.67
CA ALA A 222 -8.98 -9.59 -13.42
C ALA A 222 -7.88 -8.55 -13.15
N THR A 223 -7.85 -7.45 -13.92
CA THR A 223 -6.90 -6.36 -13.74
C THR A 223 -7.08 -5.66 -12.40
N ILE A 224 -8.32 -5.38 -11.99
CA ILE A 224 -8.62 -4.79 -10.68
C ILE A 224 -8.15 -5.70 -9.54
N VAL A 225 -8.48 -6.99 -9.59
CA VAL A 225 -8.07 -7.96 -8.55
C VAL A 225 -6.55 -8.04 -8.44
N ALA A 226 -5.85 -8.11 -9.57
CA ALA A 226 -4.38 -8.15 -9.59
C ALA A 226 -3.77 -6.86 -8.99
N SER A 227 -4.31 -5.69 -9.36
CA SER A 227 -3.86 -4.40 -8.85
C SER A 227 -4.09 -4.24 -7.35
N LEU A 228 -5.27 -4.61 -6.84
CA LEU A 228 -5.57 -4.58 -5.40
C LEU A 228 -4.64 -5.48 -4.60
N LYS A 229 -4.29 -6.66 -5.12
CA LYS A 229 -3.32 -7.55 -4.48
C LYS A 229 -1.93 -6.92 -4.42
N THR A 230 -1.51 -6.26 -5.48
CA THR A 230 -0.22 -5.55 -5.54
C THR A 230 -0.18 -4.40 -4.54
N GLU A 231 -1.26 -3.62 -4.43
CA GLU A 231 -1.40 -2.53 -3.47
C GLU A 231 -1.31 -3.04 -2.02
N ALA A 232 -2.07 -4.08 -1.68
CA ALA A 232 -1.99 -4.70 -0.36
C ALA A 232 -0.58 -5.19 0.00
N THR A 233 0.17 -5.72 -0.98
CA THR A 233 1.56 -6.14 -0.78
C THR A 233 2.49 -4.93 -0.53
N LYS A 234 2.27 -3.81 -1.24
CA LYS A 234 3.01 -2.56 -1.01
C LYS A 234 2.73 -1.98 0.37
N ASP A 235 1.46 -1.98 0.80
CA ASP A 235 1.06 -1.50 2.13
C ASP A 235 1.68 -2.34 3.24
N GLU A 236 1.70 -3.66 3.10
CA GLU A 236 2.37 -4.56 4.04
C GLU A 236 3.88 -4.28 4.11
N ALA A 237 4.53 -4.10 2.96
CA ALA A 237 5.95 -3.75 2.91
C ALA A 237 6.23 -2.39 3.58
N ALA A 238 5.37 -1.39 3.37
CA ALA A 238 5.49 -0.08 4.00
C ALA A 238 5.31 -0.14 5.52
N GLN A 239 4.36 -0.93 6.02
CA GLN A 239 4.18 -1.17 7.45
C GLN A 239 5.38 -1.92 8.06
N ASN A 240 5.91 -2.91 7.36
CA ASN A 240 7.06 -3.68 7.80
C ASN A 240 8.34 -2.83 7.82
N SER A 241 8.52 -1.88 6.90
CA SER A 241 9.66 -0.94 6.93
C SER A 241 9.62 -0.07 8.18
N LYS A 242 8.47 0.51 8.55
CA LYS A 242 8.32 1.30 9.77
C LYS A 242 8.57 0.49 11.06
N LYS A 243 8.08 -0.76 11.10
CA LYS A 243 8.35 -1.67 12.23
C LYS A 243 9.84 -1.98 12.35
N LEU A 244 10.51 -2.23 11.22
CA LEU A 244 11.96 -2.48 11.18
C LEU A 244 12.74 -1.28 11.68
N GLU A 245 12.44 -0.08 11.21
CA GLU A 245 13.07 1.17 11.67
C GLU A 245 12.93 1.34 13.17
N THR A 246 11.72 1.15 13.70
CA THR A 246 11.46 1.21 15.15
C THR A 246 12.32 0.21 15.94
N ILE A 247 12.49 -1.02 15.44
CA ILE A 247 13.33 -2.03 16.08
C ILE A 247 14.80 -1.61 16.02
N MET A 248 15.26 -1.09 14.88
CA MET A 248 16.66 -0.71 14.66
C MET A 248 17.10 0.43 15.59
N VAL A 249 16.32 1.49 15.70
CA VAL A 249 16.70 2.66 16.50
C VAL A 249 16.50 2.46 18.02
N ASN A 250 15.67 1.50 18.42
CA ASN A 250 15.47 1.16 19.84
C ASN A 250 16.37 0.01 20.32
N GLY A 251 17.24 -0.52 19.46
CA GLY A 251 18.11 -1.64 19.76
C GLY A 251 19.57 -1.37 19.46
N LYS A 252 20.45 -2.16 20.11
CA LYS A 252 21.87 -2.27 19.74
C LYS A 252 22.11 -3.66 19.21
N PHE A 253 22.90 -3.78 18.15
CA PHE A 253 23.05 -5.02 17.40
C PHE A 253 24.50 -5.48 17.30
N LYS A 254 24.66 -6.79 17.16
CA LYS A 254 25.92 -7.45 16.73
C LYS A 254 25.71 -8.14 15.41
N VAL A 255 26.79 -8.30 14.64
CA VAL A 255 26.82 -9.18 13.48
C VAL A 255 26.88 -10.61 13.98
N GLU A 256 25.77 -11.33 13.92
CA GLU A 256 25.66 -12.74 14.29
C GLU A 256 26.21 -13.64 13.17
N SER A 257 25.93 -13.27 11.92
CA SER A 257 26.41 -13.96 10.74
C SER A 257 26.62 -12.96 9.60
N PHE A 258 27.74 -13.12 8.89
CA PHE A 258 27.94 -12.44 7.60
C PHE A 258 28.62 -13.43 6.65
N VAL A 259 27.81 -13.94 5.71
CA VAL A 259 28.29 -14.88 4.70
C VAL A 259 28.46 -14.14 3.37
N SER A 260 29.66 -14.26 2.80
CA SER A 260 29.98 -13.77 1.47
C SER A 260 30.91 -14.77 0.80
N SER A 261 30.65 -15.13 -0.47
CA SER A 261 31.39 -16.14 -1.20
C SER A 261 31.54 -17.49 -0.46
N GLY A 262 30.52 -17.88 0.29
CA GLY A 262 30.45 -19.12 1.06
C GLY A 262 31.23 -19.10 2.39
N VAL A 263 31.84 -17.97 2.76
CA VAL A 263 32.60 -17.82 4.00
C VAL A 263 31.86 -16.95 4.99
N ASN A 264 31.68 -17.44 6.23
CA ASN A 264 31.14 -16.63 7.32
C ASN A 264 32.28 -15.86 8.02
N SER A 265 32.26 -14.55 7.92
CA SER A 265 33.24 -13.64 8.48
C SER A 265 32.73 -12.80 9.65
N ALA A 266 31.67 -13.24 10.33
CA ALA A 266 31.10 -12.54 11.49
C ALA A 266 32.11 -12.28 12.62
N THR A 267 33.12 -13.14 12.76
CA THR A 267 34.21 -12.98 13.74
C THR A 267 34.97 -11.67 13.60
N ASN A 268 35.01 -11.06 12.41
CA ASN A 268 35.67 -9.77 12.17
C ASN A 268 34.95 -8.61 12.85
N TYR A 269 33.70 -8.81 13.26
CA TYR A 269 32.79 -7.79 13.84
C TYR A 269 32.48 -8.07 15.32
N LYS A 270 32.95 -9.17 15.89
CA LYS A 270 32.53 -9.69 17.21
C LYS A 270 32.69 -8.69 18.36
N ASP A 271 33.68 -7.81 18.28
CA ASP A 271 33.99 -6.82 19.32
C ASP A 271 33.18 -5.51 19.16
N PHE A 272 32.46 -5.37 18.03
CA PHE A 272 31.70 -4.18 17.72
C PHE A 272 30.23 -4.34 18.08
N THR A 273 29.66 -3.25 18.55
CA THR A 273 28.21 -3.06 18.72
C THR A 273 27.75 -2.01 17.72
N ILE A 274 26.72 -2.32 16.94
CA ILE A 274 26.12 -1.45 15.94
C ILE A 274 24.92 -0.75 16.56
N ASP A 275 24.85 0.56 16.44
CA ASP A 275 23.80 1.44 16.95
C ASP A 275 23.24 2.29 15.80
N PHE A 276 21.93 2.22 15.58
CA PHE A 276 21.24 2.98 14.54
C PHE A 276 20.52 4.14 15.20
N ALA A 277 20.75 5.35 14.70
CA ALA A 277 20.10 6.54 15.22
C ALA A 277 18.96 6.98 14.31
N ASN A 278 18.00 7.71 14.87
CA ASN A 278 16.83 8.18 14.13
C ASN A 278 17.09 9.32 13.13
N ASP A 279 18.33 9.80 13.04
CA ASP A 279 18.82 10.76 12.04
C ASP A 279 19.48 10.08 10.82
N TRP A 280 19.21 8.77 10.60
CA TRP A 280 19.77 7.94 9.54
C TRP A 280 21.28 7.66 9.67
N SER A 281 21.90 8.07 10.78
CA SER A 281 23.28 7.67 11.06
C SER A 281 23.36 6.27 11.69
N VAL A 282 24.46 5.56 11.43
CA VAL A 282 24.78 4.31 12.08
C VAL A 282 26.22 4.36 12.61
N LYS A 283 26.43 3.81 13.79
CA LYS A 283 27.77 3.73 14.43
C LYS A 283 28.04 2.31 14.86
N ALA A 284 29.25 1.83 14.58
CA ALA A 284 29.77 0.60 15.17
C ALA A 284 30.89 0.95 16.13
N VAL A 285 30.77 0.55 17.40
CA VAL A 285 31.72 0.88 18.46
C VAL A 285 32.24 -0.42 19.09
N ASN A 286 33.58 -0.53 19.26
CA ASN A 286 34.18 -1.67 19.95
C ASN A 286 34.53 -1.34 21.42
N ASN A 287 35.02 -2.35 22.14
CA ASN A 287 35.38 -2.23 23.56
C ASN A 287 36.55 -1.23 23.81
N LEU A 288 37.29 -0.86 22.78
CA LEU A 288 38.41 0.11 22.83
C LEU A 288 37.94 1.50 22.41
N ASN A 289 36.63 1.74 22.30
CA ASN A 289 36.03 2.98 21.84
C ASN A 289 36.39 3.39 20.40
N THR A 290 36.88 2.43 19.59
CA THR A 290 37.03 2.70 18.16
C THR A 290 35.64 2.78 17.52
N THR A 291 35.39 3.86 16.84
CA THR A 291 34.10 4.13 16.21
C THR A 291 34.23 4.06 14.69
N VAL A 292 33.32 3.32 14.05
CA VAL A 292 33.12 3.32 12.60
C VAL A 292 31.77 3.96 12.35
N ASN A 293 31.77 5.08 11.61
CA ASN A 293 30.56 5.80 11.27
C ASN A 293 30.02 5.36 9.90
N GLY A 294 28.73 5.54 9.72
CA GLY A 294 28.05 5.28 8.46
C GLY A 294 26.67 5.90 8.45
N THR A 295 25.94 5.61 7.39
CA THR A 295 24.53 5.93 7.22
C THR A 295 23.74 4.68 6.87
N TYR A 296 22.47 4.70 7.14
CA TYR A 296 21.54 3.67 6.67
C TYR A 296 20.28 4.29 6.10
N ALA A 297 19.54 3.51 5.33
CA ALA A 297 18.19 3.87 4.87
C ALA A 297 17.35 2.60 4.81
N VAL A 298 16.07 2.72 5.16
CA VAL A 298 15.09 1.68 4.94
C VAL A 298 14.17 2.14 3.81
N SER A 299 13.87 1.25 2.89
CA SER A 299 12.95 1.53 1.79
C SER A 299 12.05 0.33 1.55
N SER A 300 10.85 0.60 1.01
CA SER A 300 9.88 -0.43 0.69
C SER A 300 9.15 -0.11 -0.62
N GLN A 301 8.87 -1.15 -1.38
CA GLN A 301 7.92 -1.14 -2.50
C GLN A 301 7.01 -2.38 -2.40
N ILE A 302 7.48 -3.53 -2.89
CA ILE A 302 6.85 -4.84 -2.70
C ILE A 302 7.59 -5.61 -1.58
N GLU A 303 8.84 -5.28 -1.36
CA GLU A 303 9.75 -5.87 -0.37
C GLU A 303 10.41 -4.75 0.42
N VAL A 304 10.95 -5.08 1.59
CA VAL A 304 11.69 -4.13 2.44
C VAL A 304 13.18 -4.29 2.19
N PHE A 305 13.87 -3.17 2.05
CA PHE A 305 15.32 -3.11 1.88
C PHE A 305 15.95 -2.25 2.97
N LEU A 306 17.10 -2.71 3.45
CA LEU A 306 17.99 -1.97 4.34
C LEU A 306 19.30 -1.67 3.58
N LYS A 307 19.57 -0.41 3.32
CA LYS A 307 20.82 0.05 2.78
C LYS A 307 21.78 0.37 3.92
N LEU A 308 22.99 -0.18 3.87
CA LEU A 308 24.08 0.15 4.79
C LEU A 308 25.22 0.82 4.02
N ASN A 309 25.80 1.87 4.62
CA ASN A 309 26.92 2.59 4.04
C ASN A 309 27.87 3.06 5.14
N PHE A 310 28.77 2.17 5.57
CA PHE A 310 29.85 2.49 6.51
C PHE A 310 31.03 3.14 5.78
N THR A 311 31.66 4.09 6.44
CA THR A 311 32.83 4.83 5.91
C THR A 311 34.07 4.53 6.77
N SER A 312 35.24 4.71 6.17
CA SER A 312 36.53 4.74 6.88
C SER A 312 36.96 3.43 7.55
N ASN A 313 36.37 2.26 7.23
CA ASN A 313 36.81 0.97 7.75
C ASN A 313 36.63 -0.13 6.69
N ALA A 314 37.70 -0.79 6.30
CA ALA A 314 37.71 -1.79 5.23
C ALA A 314 36.82 -3.01 5.55
N SER A 315 36.75 -3.47 6.81
CA SER A 315 35.90 -4.58 7.20
C SER A 315 34.42 -4.19 7.15
N PHE A 316 34.04 -3.02 7.66
CA PHE A 316 32.68 -2.57 7.66
C PHE A 316 32.19 -2.17 6.26
N SER A 317 33.10 -1.75 5.36
CA SER A 317 32.77 -1.50 3.97
C SER A 317 32.24 -2.75 3.22
N LEU A 318 32.59 -3.96 3.72
CA LEU A 318 32.03 -5.21 3.18
C LEU A 318 30.56 -5.42 3.49
N LEU A 319 30.02 -4.71 4.52
CA LEU A 319 28.59 -4.72 4.84
C LEU A 319 27.79 -3.72 4.00
N ASN A 320 28.46 -2.83 3.25
CA ASN A 320 27.81 -1.84 2.40
C ASN A 320 27.10 -2.53 1.24
N ASN A 321 25.79 -2.48 1.27
CA ASN A 321 24.94 -3.10 0.26
C ASN A 321 23.51 -2.58 0.39
N ASP A 322 22.69 -2.82 -0.60
CA ASP A 322 21.23 -2.82 -0.51
C ASP A 322 20.79 -4.23 -0.12
N TRP A 323 20.44 -4.40 1.14
CA TRP A 323 20.04 -5.66 1.72
C TRP A 323 18.53 -5.84 1.66
N LYS A 324 18.04 -6.89 1.01
CA LYS A 324 16.66 -7.33 1.14
C LYS A 324 16.43 -7.90 2.53
N VAL A 325 15.42 -7.43 3.22
CA VAL A 325 15.00 -7.97 4.53
C VAL A 325 14.20 -9.24 4.29
N THR A 326 14.77 -10.38 4.65
CA THR A 326 14.11 -11.68 4.47
C THR A 326 13.20 -12.05 5.64
N SER A 327 13.60 -11.63 6.85
CA SER A 327 12.76 -11.73 8.05
C SER A 327 13.30 -10.81 9.15
N PHE A 328 12.43 -10.41 10.05
CA PHE A 328 12.85 -9.71 11.27
C PHE A 328 11.87 -9.96 12.42
N ASN A 329 12.37 -9.81 13.62
CA ASN A 329 11.62 -9.79 14.87
C ASN A 329 12.31 -8.84 15.85
N ALA A 330 11.81 -8.74 17.07
CA ALA A 330 12.37 -7.82 18.08
C ALA A 330 13.87 -8.00 18.35
N THR A 331 14.45 -9.18 18.08
CA THR A 331 15.84 -9.50 18.44
C THR A 331 16.75 -9.83 17.27
N THR A 332 16.20 -10.07 16.08
CA THR A 332 16.98 -10.57 14.93
C THR A 332 16.49 -9.94 13.64
N ILE A 333 17.41 -9.49 12.81
CA ILE A 333 17.16 -9.00 11.45
C ILE A 333 17.98 -9.86 10.50
N SER A 334 17.30 -10.59 9.61
CA SER A 334 17.92 -11.45 8.59
C SER A 334 17.84 -10.77 7.23
N LEU A 335 18.98 -10.70 6.55
CA LEU A 335 19.20 -9.92 5.35
C LEU A 335 19.85 -10.77 4.26
N GLN A 336 19.47 -10.53 3.01
CA GLN A 336 20.07 -11.11 1.82
C GLN A 336 20.46 -9.99 0.86
N SER A 337 21.63 -10.10 0.25
CA SER A 337 22.05 -9.08 -0.72
C SER A 337 21.09 -9.03 -1.92
N SER A 338 20.71 -7.82 -2.34
CA SER A 338 19.86 -7.60 -3.51
C SER A 338 20.50 -8.01 -4.83
N THR A 339 21.85 -8.05 -4.87
CA THR A 339 22.63 -8.37 -6.07
C THR A 339 23.27 -9.76 -6.06
N ASN A 340 23.37 -10.39 -4.88
CA ASN A 340 23.98 -11.73 -4.73
C ASN A 340 23.23 -12.53 -3.65
N ALA A 341 22.33 -13.39 -4.05
CA ALA A 341 21.51 -14.19 -3.14
C ALA A 341 22.30 -15.13 -2.20
N ALA A 342 23.57 -15.42 -2.52
CA ALA A 342 24.45 -16.21 -1.66
C ALA A 342 25.09 -15.37 -0.53
N ALA A 343 25.02 -14.04 -0.61
CA ALA A 343 25.50 -13.17 0.45
C ALA A 343 24.37 -12.86 1.43
N THR A 344 24.61 -13.13 2.73
CA THR A 344 23.62 -12.93 3.80
C THR A 344 24.25 -12.24 5.00
N LEU A 345 23.43 -11.45 5.70
CA LEU A 345 23.82 -10.78 6.93
C LEU A 345 22.72 -10.99 7.98
N VAL A 346 23.11 -11.35 9.19
CA VAL A 346 22.20 -11.46 10.34
C VAL A 346 22.68 -10.51 11.42
N LEU A 347 21.80 -9.59 11.80
CA LEU A 347 22.01 -8.68 12.94
C LEU A 347 21.18 -9.19 14.12
N LYS A 348 21.81 -9.28 15.29
CA LYS A 348 21.16 -9.74 16.54
C LYS A 348 21.23 -8.66 17.59
N GLN A 349 20.09 -8.35 18.16
CA GLN A 349 19.96 -7.38 19.26
C GLN A 349 20.58 -7.94 20.55
N ILE A 350 21.25 -7.08 21.30
CA ILE A 350 21.94 -7.41 22.55
C ILE A 350 21.33 -6.66 23.72
#